data_8b1065f3eb5416729f60c33e4bf78434
#
_entry.id   8b1065f3eb5416729f60c33e4bf78434
#
_cell.length_a   1.000
_cell.length_b   1.000
_cell.length_c   1.000
_cell.angle_alpha   90.00
_cell.angle_beta   90.00
_cell.angle_gamma   90.00
#
_symmetry.space_group_name_H-M   'P 1'
#
loop_
_entity.id
_entity.type
_entity.pdbx_description
1 polymer ?
#
loop_
_entity_poly.entity_id
_entity_poly.type
_entity_poly.pdbx_seq_one_letter_code
_entity_poly.pdbx_strand_id
1 'polypeptide(L)'
;MNAESEGEKMYLDKWRVAIRNLKNSLFSYPNTAQSCFPDPITDDTVFYCVQGLVYGSQKFPDGKFIRSSPVTSVYSEDGKLFAKTINNVYELKTPSDYFDCDIAENAAQKMGSSELAETAKMQREKLMTQLDKFFTICQRLCDNEQADVANELPEDTLVICYY
;
A
#
# COMPACT_ATOMS: atom_id res chain seq x y z
N MET A 1 -0.77 14.89 25.59
CA MET A 1 -0.25 15.54 24.67
C MET A 1 0.75 14.88 24.04
N ASN A 2 0.98 15.16 23.09
CA ASN A 2 1.85 14.49 22.40
C ASN A 2 2.65 15.33 21.61
N ALA A 3 3.76 15.61 22.03
CA ALA A 3 4.69 16.43 21.34
C ALA A 3 5.03 15.84 20.03
N GLU A 4 4.99 14.54 19.96
CA GLU A 4 5.34 13.90 18.74
C GLU A 4 4.36 14.20 17.64
N SER A 5 3.12 14.45 17.97
CA SER A 5 2.15 14.70 16.93
C SER A 5 2.41 16.04 16.27
N GLU A 6 3.22 16.90 16.88
CA GLU A 6 3.50 18.15 16.25
C GLU A 6 4.80 18.17 15.55
N GLY A 7 5.78 17.47 16.05
CA GLY A 7 7.11 17.59 15.52
C GLY A 7 7.41 16.74 14.36
N GLU A 8 6.76 15.58 14.26
CA GLU A 8 7.22 14.65 13.32
C GLU A 8 6.13 14.10 12.54
N LYS A 9 5.72 14.79 11.55
CA LYS A 9 4.66 14.30 10.71
C LYS A 9 5.26 13.55 9.55
N MET A 10 5.59 12.31 9.82
CA MET A 10 6.07 11.43 8.76
C MET A 10 4.92 11.02 7.86
N TYR A 11 5.22 10.94 6.57
CA TYR A 11 4.23 10.39 5.66
C TYR A 11 4.91 9.47 4.65
N LEU A 12 4.09 8.60 4.06
CA LEU A 12 4.54 7.72 2.99
C LEU A 12 3.83 8.12 1.72
N ASP A 13 4.62 8.29 0.66
CA ASP A 13 4.08 8.49 -0.66
C ASP A 13 4.30 7.22 -1.47
N LYS A 14 3.46 6.99 -2.46
CA LYS A 14 3.50 5.77 -3.27
C LYS A 14 3.52 4.54 -2.38
N TRP A 15 2.57 4.51 -1.48
CA TRP A 15 2.49 3.47 -0.45
C TRP A 15 1.66 2.28 -0.91
N ARG A 16 1.91 1.16 -0.27
CA ARG A 16 1.10 -0.03 -0.45
C ARG A 16 1.17 -0.87 0.81
N VAL A 17 0.20 -1.75 0.96
CA VAL A 17 0.18 -2.71 2.06
C VAL A 17 0.86 -3.98 1.57
N ALA A 18 1.69 -4.56 2.40
CA ALA A 18 2.36 -5.81 2.08
C ALA A 18 2.15 -6.79 3.21
N ILE A 19 2.19 -8.07 2.88
CA ILE A 19 2.07 -9.14 3.86
C ILE A 19 3.43 -9.78 4.04
N ARG A 20 3.78 -10.08 5.29
CA ARG A 20 5.04 -10.73 5.61
C ARG A 20 4.80 -11.77 6.68
N ASN A 21 5.68 -12.75 6.77
CA ASN A 21 5.61 -13.68 7.89
C ASN A 21 6.86 -13.55 8.73
N LEU A 22 6.78 -14.02 9.97
CA LEU A 22 7.88 -13.88 10.91
C LEU A 22 9.10 -14.67 10.51
N LYS A 23 8.91 -15.76 9.80
CA LYS A 23 10.00 -16.61 9.35
C LYS A 23 10.97 -15.85 8.45
N ASN A 24 10.44 -14.95 7.62
CA ASN A 24 11.26 -14.18 6.70
C ASN A 24 11.65 -12.82 7.22
N SER A 25 11.34 -12.55 8.48
CA SER A 25 11.67 -11.28 9.09
C SER A 25 13.02 -11.37 9.75
N LEU A 26 13.86 -10.37 9.52
CA LEU A 26 15.16 -10.30 10.13
C LEU A 26 15.11 -9.57 11.47
N PHE A 27 13.92 -9.13 11.88
CA PHE A 27 13.79 -8.34 13.09
C PHE A 27 13.25 -9.15 14.24
N SER A 28 13.80 -8.87 15.42
CA SER A 28 13.21 -9.34 16.67
C SER A 28 12.28 -8.25 17.16
N TYR A 29 11.06 -8.60 17.46
CA TYR A 29 10.13 -7.61 17.98
C TYR A 29 10.09 -7.69 19.49
N PRO A 30 9.96 -6.54 20.17
CA PRO A 30 9.88 -6.55 21.62
C PRO A 30 8.58 -7.23 22.07
N ASN A 31 8.55 -7.62 23.34
CA ASN A 31 7.39 -8.32 23.88
C ASN A 31 6.09 -7.57 23.66
N THR A 32 6.14 -6.26 23.69
CA THR A 32 4.93 -5.45 23.47
C THR A 32 4.35 -5.65 22.07
N ALA A 33 5.18 -6.07 21.12
CA ALA A 33 4.72 -6.28 19.76
C ALA A 33 3.90 -7.57 19.63
N GLN A 34 4.02 -8.48 20.58
CA GLN A 34 3.31 -9.75 20.49
C GLN A 34 1.81 -9.59 20.52
N SER A 35 1.33 -8.48 21.08
CA SER A 35 -0.11 -8.22 21.11
C SER A 35 -0.68 -7.99 19.71
N CYS A 36 0.18 -7.77 18.70
CA CYS A 36 -0.26 -7.58 17.33
C CYS A 36 -0.40 -8.88 16.57
N PHE A 37 -0.02 -10.01 17.17
CA PHE A 37 -0.03 -11.30 16.51
C PHE A 37 -0.98 -12.25 17.18
N PRO A 38 -1.47 -13.23 16.44
CA PRO A 38 -2.31 -14.26 17.07
C PRO A 38 -1.49 -15.14 18.00
N ASP A 39 -2.16 -15.77 18.92
CA ASP A 39 -1.51 -16.66 19.87
C ASP A 39 -1.95 -18.09 19.57
N PRO A 40 -1.02 -19.04 19.39
CA PRO A 40 0.42 -18.88 19.57
C PRO A 40 1.09 -18.26 18.35
N ILE A 41 2.23 -17.61 18.59
CA ILE A 41 3.02 -17.05 17.51
C ILE A 41 3.93 -18.16 16.98
N THR A 42 3.89 -18.37 15.68
CA THR A 42 4.71 -19.38 15.02
C THR A 42 5.48 -18.75 13.88
N ASP A 43 6.38 -19.51 13.27
CA ASP A 43 7.12 -19.04 12.09
C ASP A 43 6.19 -18.70 10.94
N ASP A 44 5.00 -19.30 10.90
CA ASP A 44 4.04 -19.06 9.85
C ASP A 44 3.10 -17.89 10.15
N THR A 45 3.26 -17.26 11.31
CA THR A 45 2.45 -16.09 11.64
C THR A 45 2.72 -14.96 10.65
N VAL A 46 1.65 -14.44 10.05
CA VAL A 46 1.78 -13.37 9.08
C VAL A 46 1.34 -12.05 9.68
N PHE A 47 1.89 -10.98 9.15
CA PHE A 47 1.50 -9.64 9.56
C PHE A 47 1.52 -8.72 8.34
N TYR A 48 0.87 -7.57 8.49
CA TYR A 48 0.82 -6.58 7.43
C TYR A 48 1.72 -5.40 7.77
N CYS A 49 2.41 -4.90 6.77
CA CYS A 49 3.18 -3.67 6.91
C CYS A 49 2.82 -2.73 5.78
N VAL A 50 3.21 -1.46 5.91
CA VAL A 50 3.08 -0.52 4.81
C VAL A 50 4.46 -0.22 4.27
N GLN A 51 4.55 -0.07 2.96
CA GLN A 51 5.79 0.24 2.27
C GLN A 51 5.58 1.51 1.46
N GLY A 52 6.62 2.27 1.26
CA GLY A 52 6.52 3.47 0.45
C GLY A 52 7.73 4.36 0.62
N LEU A 53 7.66 5.52 0.01
CA LEU A 53 8.71 6.52 0.10
C LEU A 53 8.44 7.40 1.31
N VAL A 54 9.36 7.41 2.25
CA VAL A 54 9.15 8.13 3.51
C VAL A 54 9.65 9.56 3.42
N TYR A 55 8.91 10.45 4.07
CA TYR A 55 9.28 11.84 4.19
C TYR A 55 9.03 12.30 5.62
N GLY A 56 9.86 13.20 6.09
CA GLY A 56 9.71 13.75 7.43
C GLY A 56 10.26 12.86 8.54
N SER A 57 11.05 11.87 8.19
CA SER A 57 11.65 10.98 9.19
C SER A 57 12.98 11.54 9.68
N GLN A 58 13.24 11.42 10.96
CA GLN A 58 14.57 11.78 11.48
C GLN A 58 15.57 10.68 11.21
N LYS A 59 15.09 9.48 10.93
CA LYS A 59 15.94 8.32 10.78
C LYS A 59 16.36 8.06 9.33
N PHE A 60 15.52 8.41 8.38
CA PHE A 60 15.78 8.14 6.98
C PHE A 60 15.68 9.41 6.16
N PRO A 61 16.51 9.52 5.10
CA PRO A 61 16.39 10.68 4.21
C PRO A 61 15.08 10.67 3.45
N ASP A 62 14.60 11.86 3.12
CA ASP A 62 13.35 12.00 2.38
C ASP A 62 13.42 11.25 1.05
N GLY A 63 12.34 10.54 0.74
CA GLY A 63 12.24 9.80 -0.51
C GLY A 63 12.83 8.40 -0.47
N LYS A 64 13.33 7.96 0.69
CA LYS A 64 13.83 6.60 0.80
C LYS A 64 12.67 5.62 0.87
N PHE A 65 12.79 4.51 0.13
CA PHE A 65 11.80 3.44 0.23
C PHE A 65 12.00 2.68 1.53
N ILE A 66 10.94 2.54 2.31
CA ILE A 66 11.01 1.82 3.58
C ILE A 66 9.84 0.85 3.71
N ARG A 67 10.00 -0.07 4.65
CA ARG A 67 8.93 -0.95 5.12
C ARG A 67 8.73 -0.65 6.59
N SER A 68 7.47 -0.57 6.98
CA SER A 68 7.17 -0.29 8.38
C SER A 68 7.24 -1.55 9.22
N SER A 69 7.21 -1.36 10.53
CA SER A 69 6.91 -2.44 11.46
C SER A 69 5.45 -2.86 11.27
N PRO A 70 5.00 -3.93 11.92
CA PRO A 70 3.62 -4.39 11.72
C PRO A 70 2.59 -3.30 11.99
N VAL A 71 1.61 -3.22 11.09
CA VAL A 71 0.53 -2.26 11.20
C VAL A 71 -0.52 -2.78 12.16
N THR A 72 -0.91 -1.94 13.10
CA THR A 72 -1.93 -2.30 14.08
C THR A 72 -3.29 -1.70 13.72
N SER A 73 -3.30 -0.57 13.03
CA SER A 73 -4.57 0.03 12.60
C SER A 73 -4.34 1.00 11.45
N VAL A 74 -5.38 1.16 10.63
CA VAL A 74 -5.42 2.19 9.60
C VAL A 74 -6.71 2.96 9.83
N TYR A 75 -6.60 4.26 9.92
CA TYR A 75 -7.75 5.11 10.27
C TYR A 75 -7.64 6.46 9.56
N SER A 76 -8.73 7.20 9.55
CA SER A 76 -8.70 8.54 8.99
C SER A 76 -8.96 9.57 10.07
N GLU A 77 -8.37 10.74 9.89
CA GLU A 77 -8.52 11.84 10.82
C GLU A 77 -8.35 13.13 10.02
N ASP A 78 -9.31 14.03 10.12
CA ASP A 78 -9.28 15.29 9.39
C ASP A 78 -9.10 15.10 7.88
N GLY A 79 -9.74 14.06 7.34
CA GLY A 79 -9.67 13.80 5.91
C GLY A 79 -8.39 13.15 5.44
N LYS A 80 -7.51 12.78 6.35
CA LYS A 80 -6.23 12.14 6.01
C LYS A 80 -6.21 10.72 6.51
N LEU A 81 -5.52 9.86 5.80
CA LEU A 81 -5.40 8.46 6.16
C LEU A 81 -4.08 8.21 6.89
N PHE A 82 -4.14 7.45 7.96
CA PHE A 82 -2.95 7.14 8.77
C PHE A 82 -2.82 5.65 9.01
N ALA A 83 -1.58 5.18 9.05
CA ALA A 83 -1.28 3.82 9.46
C ALA A 83 -0.50 3.89 10.76
N LYS A 84 -1.05 3.26 11.79
CA LYS A 84 -0.35 3.13 13.07
C LYS A 84 0.36 1.79 13.07
N THR A 85 1.66 1.83 13.34
CA THR A 85 2.47 0.62 13.44
C THR A 85 2.96 0.47 14.86
N ILE A 86 3.70 -0.60 15.11
CA ILE A 86 4.27 -0.81 16.44
C ILE A 86 5.15 0.37 16.85
N ASN A 87 5.93 0.89 15.91
CA ASN A 87 6.91 1.93 16.25
C ASN A 87 6.50 3.35 15.90
N ASN A 88 5.65 3.54 14.91
CA ASN A 88 5.41 4.87 14.37
C ASN A 88 4.00 5.03 13.84
N VAL A 89 3.64 6.26 13.53
CA VAL A 89 2.41 6.57 12.81
C VAL A 89 2.81 7.30 11.54
N TYR A 90 2.28 6.85 10.42
CA TYR A 90 2.57 7.46 9.12
C TYR A 90 1.28 7.95 8.48
N GLU A 91 1.32 9.14 7.93
CA GLU A 91 0.23 9.57 7.07
C GLU A 91 0.42 8.88 5.71
N LEU A 92 -0.65 8.33 5.16
CA LEU A 92 -0.60 7.62 3.88
C LEU A 92 -1.14 8.56 2.82
N LYS A 93 -0.25 9.02 1.92
CA LYS A 93 -0.66 10.00 0.91
C LYS A 93 -1.11 9.30 -0.36
N THR A 94 -0.30 9.24 -1.39
CA THR A 94 -0.72 8.67 -2.66
C THR A 94 -0.40 7.18 -2.72
N PRO A 95 -1.37 6.33 -3.06
CA PRO A 95 -1.07 4.90 -3.24
C PRO A 95 -0.13 4.67 -4.39
N SER A 96 0.65 3.61 -4.29
CA SER A 96 1.58 3.19 -5.34
C SER A 96 0.82 2.66 -6.55
N ASP A 97 1.43 2.77 -7.73
CA ASP A 97 0.90 2.12 -8.92
C ASP A 97 0.90 0.60 -8.76
N TYR A 98 1.68 0.08 -7.83
CA TYR A 98 1.76 -1.35 -7.54
C TYR A 98 0.94 -1.73 -6.30
N PHE A 99 -0.06 -0.93 -5.98
CA PHE A 99 -0.93 -1.19 -4.84
C PHE A 99 -1.69 -2.50 -5.05
N ASP A 100 -1.55 -3.41 -4.09
CA ASP A 100 -2.21 -4.71 -4.18
C ASP A 100 -3.55 -4.63 -3.44
N CYS A 101 -4.62 -4.58 -4.19
CA CYS A 101 -5.95 -4.40 -3.63
C CYS A 101 -6.38 -5.59 -2.79
N ASP A 102 -5.98 -6.81 -3.19
CA ASP A 102 -6.38 -8.00 -2.44
C ASP A 102 -5.71 -8.05 -1.07
N ILE A 103 -4.43 -7.75 -1.02
CA ILE A 103 -3.72 -7.71 0.26
C ILE A 103 -4.31 -6.62 1.16
N ALA A 104 -4.59 -5.46 0.59
CA ALA A 104 -5.14 -4.35 1.35
C ALA A 104 -6.54 -4.68 1.88
N GLU A 105 -7.37 -5.36 1.08
CA GLU A 105 -8.70 -5.76 1.54
C GLU A 105 -8.61 -6.76 2.68
N ASN A 106 -7.70 -7.72 2.57
CA ASN A 106 -7.52 -8.69 3.64
C ASN A 106 -7.01 -8.02 4.91
N ALA A 107 -6.09 -7.09 4.79
CA ALA A 107 -5.60 -6.34 5.93
C ALA A 107 -6.72 -5.52 6.57
N ALA A 108 -7.55 -4.89 5.74
CA ALA A 108 -8.66 -4.08 6.23
C ALA A 108 -9.64 -4.94 7.04
N GLN A 109 -9.91 -6.15 6.58
CA GLN A 109 -10.79 -7.04 7.32
C GLN A 109 -10.19 -7.44 8.66
N LYS A 110 -8.91 -7.75 8.67
CA LYS A 110 -8.26 -8.15 9.91
C LYS A 110 -8.21 -7.03 10.93
N MET A 111 -8.01 -5.81 10.47
CA MET A 111 -7.90 -4.66 11.36
C MET A 111 -9.25 -4.03 11.66
N GLY A 112 -10.29 -4.39 10.93
CA GLY A 112 -11.57 -3.72 11.06
C GLY A 112 -11.53 -2.30 10.53
N SER A 113 -10.72 -2.04 9.49
CA SER A 113 -10.54 -0.70 8.96
C SER A 113 -11.40 -0.48 7.72
N SER A 114 -12.49 0.25 7.87
CA SER A 114 -13.33 0.61 6.73
C SER A 114 -12.61 1.59 5.82
N GLU A 115 -11.74 2.40 6.37
CA GLU A 115 -10.99 3.39 5.60
C GLU A 115 -10.03 2.71 4.64
N LEU A 116 -9.33 1.69 5.09
CA LEU A 116 -8.43 0.95 4.22
C LEU A 116 -9.22 0.15 3.18
N ALA A 117 -10.36 -0.42 3.57
CA ALA A 117 -11.22 -1.14 2.64
C ALA A 117 -11.71 -0.21 1.53
N GLU A 118 -12.08 1.01 1.88
CA GLU A 118 -12.54 1.97 0.90
C GLU A 118 -11.43 2.36 -0.06
N THR A 119 -10.23 2.55 0.47
CA THR A 119 -9.07 2.88 -0.37
C THR A 119 -8.78 1.74 -1.36
N ALA A 120 -8.84 0.51 -0.88
CA ALA A 120 -8.62 -0.65 -1.76
C ALA A 120 -9.66 -0.71 -2.86
N LYS A 121 -10.91 -0.42 -2.51
CA LYS A 121 -12.00 -0.41 -3.49
C LYS A 121 -11.77 0.64 -4.56
N MET A 122 -11.38 1.84 -4.15
CA MET A 122 -11.12 2.92 -5.09
C MET A 122 -9.95 2.60 -6.02
N GLN A 123 -8.90 1.99 -5.48
CA GLN A 123 -7.76 1.60 -6.30
C GLN A 123 -8.13 0.50 -7.29
N ARG A 124 -8.99 -0.44 -6.87
CA ARG A 124 -9.46 -1.49 -7.76
C ARG A 124 -10.28 -0.91 -8.91
N GLU A 125 -11.15 0.05 -8.61
CA GLU A 125 -11.95 0.70 -9.65
C GLU A 125 -11.07 1.46 -10.64
N LYS A 126 -10.04 2.12 -10.13
CA LYS A 126 -9.10 2.82 -10.99
C LYS A 126 -8.39 1.85 -11.93
N LEU A 127 -7.96 0.71 -11.40
CA LEU A 127 -7.29 -0.30 -12.20
C LEU A 127 -8.22 -0.86 -13.27
N MET A 128 -9.47 -1.14 -12.90
CA MET A 128 -10.43 -1.67 -13.88
C MET A 128 -10.68 -0.68 -15.00
N THR A 129 -10.75 0.60 -14.68
CA THR A 129 -10.93 1.63 -15.71
C THR A 129 -9.73 1.64 -16.67
N GLN A 130 -8.53 1.49 -16.15
CA GLN A 130 -7.34 1.45 -16.99
C GLN A 130 -7.34 0.22 -17.90
N LEU A 131 -7.76 -0.92 -17.36
CA LEU A 131 -7.84 -2.15 -18.15
C LEU A 131 -8.88 -2.03 -19.26
N ASP A 132 -10.02 -1.42 -18.97
CA ASP A 132 -11.05 -1.22 -20.00
C ASP A 132 -10.52 -0.37 -21.14
N LYS A 133 -9.79 0.69 -20.84
CA LYS A 133 -9.19 1.52 -21.88
C LYS A 133 -8.19 0.72 -22.70
N PHE A 134 -7.39 -0.08 -22.04
CA PHE A 134 -6.39 -0.90 -22.71
C PHE A 134 -7.06 -1.89 -23.66
N PHE A 135 -8.08 -2.59 -23.20
CA PHE A 135 -8.79 -3.56 -24.02
C PHE A 135 -9.49 -2.89 -25.20
N THR A 136 -10.04 -1.71 -25.01
CA THR A 136 -10.69 -0.98 -26.09
C THR A 136 -9.69 -0.65 -27.19
N ILE A 137 -8.49 -0.19 -26.80
CA ILE A 137 -7.47 0.15 -27.77
C ILE A 137 -6.97 -1.11 -28.48
N CYS A 138 -6.79 -2.20 -27.76
CA CYS A 138 -6.37 -3.46 -28.36
C CYS A 138 -7.39 -3.96 -29.37
N GLN A 139 -8.68 -3.80 -29.06
CA GLN A 139 -9.73 -4.20 -29.99
C GLN A 139 -9.67 -3.38 -31.28
N ARG A 140 -9.41 -2.08 -31.15
CA ARG A 140 -9.28 -1.23 -32.33
C ARG A 140 -8.10 -1.63 -33.19
N LEU A 141 -6.99 -2.02 -32.55
CA LEU A 141 -5.82 -2.50 -33.29
C LEU A 141 -6.13 -3.77 -34.05
N CYS A 142 -6.87 -4.68 -33.42
CA CYS A 142 -7.24 -5.94 -34.07
C CYS A 142 -8.19 -5.69 -35.23
N ASP A 143 -9.15 -4.77 -35.06
CA ASP A 143 -10.16 -4.53 -36.08
C ASP A 143 -9.61 -3.78 -37.27
N ASN A 144 -8.76 -2.79 -37.01
CA ASN A 144 -8.33 -1.86 -38.06
C ASN A 144 -6.89 -2.09 -38.54
N GLU A 145 -6.10 -2.80 -37.77
CA GLU A 145 -4.69 -3.06 -38.12
C GLU A 145 -3.93 -1.79 -38.47
N GLN A 146 -4.17 -0.71 -37.74
CA GLN A 146 -3.56 0.56 -38.01
C GLN A 146 -2.46 0.85 -37.01
N ALA A 147 -1.28 1.17 -37.53
CA ALA A 147 -0.12 1.41 -36.69
C ALA A 147 -0.27 2.64 -35.82
N ASP A 148 -0.96 3.67 -36.29
CA ASP A 148 -1.09 4.91 -35.51
C ASP A 148 -1.97 4.74 -34.27
N VAL A 149 -2.76 3.70 -34.21
CA VAL A 149 -3.55 3.42 -33.02
C VAL A 149 -2.62 3.12 -31.83
N ALA A 150 -1.48 2.49 -32.11
CA ALA A 150 -0.52 2.17 -31.06
C ALA A 150 0.00 3.42 -30.36
N ASN A 151 0.00 4.56 -31.05
CA ASN A 151 0.47 5.81 -30.44
C ASN A 151 -0.51 6.37 -29.44
N GLU A 152 -1.70 5.83 -29.37
CA GLU A 152 -2.69 6.25 -28.39
C GLU A 152 -2.54 5.56 -27.07
N LEU A 153 -1.68 4.55 -27.00
CA LEU A 153 -1.47 3.82 -25.75
C LEU A 153 -0.64 4.67 -24.78
N PRO A 154 -1.13 4.88 -23.55
CA PRO A 154 -0.31 5.54 -22.55
C PRO A 154 0.91 4.70 -22.22
N GLU A 155 1.97 5.34 -21.78
CA GLU A 155 3.19 4.62 -21.43
C GLU A 155 2.97 3.56 -20.36
N ASP A 156 2.17 3.87 -19.37
CA ASP A 156 1.92 2.94 -18.28
C ASP A 156 1.06 1.75 -18.71
N THR A 157 0.38 1.85 -19.83
CA THR A 157 -0.39 0.72 -20.36
C THR A 157 0.54 -0.44 -20.75
N LEU A 158 1.75 -0.13 -21.17
CA LEU A 158 2.70 -1.15 -21.56
C LEU A 158 3.10 -2.06 -20.40
N VAL A 159 3.05 -1.52 -19.19
CA VAL A 159 3.38 -2.30 -18.00
C VAL A 159 2.35 -3.41 -17.81
N ILE A 160 1.11 -3.14 -18.15
CA ILE A 160 0.03 -4.13 -18.01
C ILE A 160 0.22 -5.28 -18.99
N CYS A 161 0.80 -5.02 -20.13
CA CYS A 161 0.99 -6.05 -21.14
C CYS A 161 1.91 -7.19 -20.72
N TYR A 162 2.68 -7.00 -19.66
CA TYR A 162 3.59 -8.05 -19.19
C TYR A 162 2.90 -9.05 -18.27
N TYR A 163 1.66 -8.84 -17.97
CA TYR A 163 0.89 -9.77 -17.18
C TYR A 163 -0.13 -10.48 -18.04
#